data_0c55f3e44018b29c44fd8e0c6c9cf6c3
#
_entry.id   0c55f3e44018b29c44fd8e0c6c9cf6c3
#
_cell.length_a   1.000
_cell.length_b   1.000
_cell.length_c   1.000
_cell.angle_alpha   90.00
_cell.angle_beta   90.00
_cell.angle_gamma   90.00
#
_symmetry.space_group_name_H-M   'P 1'
#
loop_
_entity.id
_entity.type
_entity.pdbx_description
1 polymer ?
#
loop_
_entity_poly.entity_id
_entity_poly.type
_entity_poly.pdbx_seq_one_letter_code
_entity_poly.pdbx_strand_id
1 'polypeptide(L)'
;MKKSLVIFCFTLFSLNCFAQNDLPNVNLQSIDGKSVALKDVTNKEGVTIISLWATWCVPCLKELDAINDVYEDWQEETNVELIAISIDDSRTLRRVKSMVNGKDWDYTILLDTNTDLKRALNASSVPLTILVKDNKIVYEHSGYSPGAELELYKKIKELSK
;
A
#
# COMPACT_ATOMS: atom_id res chain seq x y z
N MET A 1 -41.95 -16.74 -53.49
CA MET A 1 -40.81 -15.90 -53.17
C MET A 1 -40.68 -15.88 -51.65
N LYS A 2 -39.78 -16.71 -51.03
CA LYS A 2 -39.58 -16.83 -49.63
C LYS A 2 -38.41 -15.93 -49.24
N LYS A 3 -38.65 -14.87 -48.42
CA LYS A 3 -37.61 -14.01 -47.88
C LYS A 3 -36.99 -14.69 -46.65
N SER A 4 -35.76 -15.19 -46.80
CA SER A 4 -34.95 -15.70 -45.69
C SER A 4 -34.46 -14.52 -44.82
N LEU A 5 -34.94 -14.46 -43.60
CA LEU A 5 -34.47 -13.51 -42.59
C LEU A 5 -33.27 -14.13 -41.89
N VAL A 6 -32.05 -13.66 -42.20
CA VAL A 6 -30.82 -14.04 -41.51
C VAL A 6 -30.72 -13.22 -40.26
N ILE A 7 -30.99 -13.84 -39.10
CA ILE A 7 -30.76 -13.24 -37.78
C ILE A 7 -29.28 -13.36 -37.47
N PHE A 8 -28.54 -12.25 -37.58
CA PHE A 8 -27.16 -12.14 -37.18
C PHE A 8 -27.09 -11.97 -35.64
N CYS A 9 -26.86 -13.09 -34.96
CA CYS A 9 -26.71 -13.13 -33.53
C CYS A 9 -25.34 -12.54 -33.16
N PHE A 10 -25.31 -11.25 -32.78
CA PHE A 10 -24.10 -10.55 -32.29
C PHE A 10 -23.91 -10.97 -30.85
N THR A 11 -23.12 -12.02 -30.62
CA THR A 11 -22.67 -12.40 -29.27
C THR A 11 -21.72 -11.32 -28.73
N LEU A 12 -22.25 -10.47 -27.88
CA LEU A 12 -21.46 -9.56 -27.06
C LEU A 12 -20.55 -10.38 -26.13
N PHE A 13 -19.33 -10.58 -26.57
CA PHE A 13 -18.26 -11.10 -25.72
C PHE A 13 -17.88 -9.99 -24.75
N SER A 14 -18.49 -9.97 -23.56
CA SER A 14 -18.10 -9.08 -22.48
C SER A 14 -16.70 -9.46 -22.02
N LEU A 15 -15.70 -8.69 -22.47
CA LEU A 15 -14.37 -8.70 -21.91
C LEU A 15 -14.49 -8.25 -20.45
N ASN A 16 -14.46 -9.22 -19.53
CA ASN A 16 -14.23 -8.93 -18.12
C ASN A 16 -12.83 -8.32 -18.01
N CYS A 17 -12.76 -6.99 -17.99
CA CYS A 17 -11.56 -6.28 -17.62
C CYS A 17 -11.34 -6.58 -16.13
N PHE A 18 -10.54 -7.59 -15.81
CA PHE A 18 -10.03 -7.80 -14.46
C PHE A 18 -9.21 -6.57 -14.13
N ALA A 19 -9.75 -5.71 -13.27
CA ALA A 19 -8.97 -4.64 -12.67
C ALA A 19 -7.72 -5.28 -12.06
N GLN A 20 -6.56 -4.82 -12.47
CA GLN A 20 -5.28 -5.41 -12.09
C GLN A 20 -5.01 -5.00 -10.64
N ASN A 21 -5.37 -5.87 -9.69
CA ASN A 21 -5.14 -5.66 -8.26
C ASN A 21 -3.75 -6.15 -7.83
N ASP A 22 -2.87 -6.48 -8.77
CA ASP A 22 -1.52 -6.94 -8.45
C ASP A 22 -0.67 -5.79 -7.90
N LEU A 23 0.09 -6.08 -6.85
CA LEU A 23 1.08 -5.14 -6.34
C LEU A 23 2.09 -4.80 -7.45
N PRO A 24 2.34 -3.50 -7.73
CA PRO A 24 3.32 -3.10 -8.72
C PRO A 24 4.70 -3.68 -8.47
N ASN A 25 5.37 -4.12 -9.54
CA ASN A 25 6.75 -4.61 -9.44
C ASN A 25 7.71 -3.42 -9.56
N VAL A 26 8.06 -2.83 -8.43
CA VAL A 26 8.96 -1.67 -8.35
C VAL A 26 10.12 -1.94 -7.41
N ASN A 27 11.26 -1.30 -7.70
CA ASN A 27 12.41 -1.27 -6.81
C ASN A 27 12.41 0.05 -6.04
N LEU A 28 12.45 -0.06 -4.73
CA LEU A 28 12.54 1.04 -3.78
C LEU A 28 13.96 1.09 -3.19
N GLN A 29 14.22 2.08 -2.35
CA GLN A 29 15.48 2.14 -1.60
C GLN A 29 15.21 1.96 -0.10
N SER A 30 16.08 1.22 0.58
CA SER A 30 16.14 1.27 2.04
C SER A 30 16.76 2.59 2.52
N ILE A 31 16.61 2.89 3.81
CA ILE A 31 17.26 4.07 4.42
C ILE A 31 18.79 4.06 4.22
N ASP A 32 19.40 2.86 4.14
CA ASP A 32 20.83 2.69 3.89
C ASP A 32 21.21 2.84 2.41
N GLY A 33 20.24 3.05 1.53
CA GLY A 33 20.45 3.25 0.09
C GLY A 33 20.56 1.96 -0.72
N LYS A 34 20.22 0.79 -0.15
CA LYS A 34 20.17 -0.48 -0.88
C LYS A 34 18.89 -0.56 -1.69
N SER A 35 18.99 -1.13 -2.90
CA SER A 35 17.81 -1.44 -3.71
C SER A 35 17.02 -2.61 -3.13
N VAL A 36 15.71 -2.46 -3.03
CA VAL A 36 14.79 -3.45 -2.45
C VAL A 36 13.62 -3.63 -3.41
N ALA A 37 13.40 -4.84 -3.91
CA ALA A 37 12.21 -5.15 -4.69
C ALA A 37 11.00 -5.25 -3.74
N LEU A 38 9.97 -4.45 -3.98
CA LEU A 38 8.81 -4.35 -3.06
C LEU A 38 8.16 -5.71 -2.81
N LYS A 39 8.00 -6.53 -3.84
CA LYS A 39 7.39 -7.87 -3.74
C LYS A 39 8.19 -8.87 -2.90
N ASP A 40 9.48 -8.62 -2.69
CA ASP A 40 10.34 -9.54 -1.93
C ASP A 40 10.24 -9.31 -0.42
N VAL A 41 9.76 -8.12 -0.02
CA VAL A 41 9.65 -7.70 1.38
C VAL A 41 8.22 -7.70 1.91
N THR A 42 7.23 -8.06 1.09
CA THR A 42 5.86 -8.28 1.57
C THR A 42 5.77 -9.58 2.35
N ASN A 43 4.97 -9.58 3.42
CA ASN A 43 4.70 -10.78 4.20
C ASN A 43 4.02 -11.86 3.34
N LYS A 44 4.63 -13.03 3.24
CA LYS A 44 4.14 -14.14 2.41
C LYS A 44 3.17 -15.06 3.16
N GLU A 45 3.14 -14.97 4.47
CA GLU A 45 2.30 -15.80 5.34
C GLU A 45 1.16 -15.01 5.98
N GLY A 46 1.10 -13.69 5.75
CA GLY A 46 0.14 -12.79 6.37
C GLY A 46 -0.25 -11.62 5.46
N VAL A 47 -0.75 -10.57 6.09
CA VAL A 47 -1.10 -9.31 5.44
C VAL A 47 0.04 -8.32 5.58
N THR A 48 0.33 -7.56 4.53
CA THR A 48 1.24 -6.42 4.59
C THR A 48 0.44 -5.13 4.50
N ILE A 49 0.66 -4.21 5.43
CA ILE A 49 0.24 -2.82 5.32
C ILE A 49 1.32 -2.08 4.54
N ILE A 50 0.97 -1.38 3.48
CA ILE A 50 1.85 -0.43 2.80
C ILE A 50 1.22 0.95 2.95
N SER A 51 1.91 1.87 3.63
CA SER A 51 1.49 3.26 3.79
C SER A 51 2.46 4.19 3.04
N LEU A 52 1.95 4.91 2.04
CA LEU A 52 2.68 5.99 1.38
C LEU A 52 2.58 7.25 2.22
N TRP A 53 3.72 7.83 2.57
CA TRP A 53 3.81 9.01 3.43
C TRP A 53 4.89 9.99 2.97
N ALA A 54 4.98 11.16 3.62
CA ALA A 54 6.06 12.11 3.43
C ALA A 54 6.32 12.92 4.70
N THR A 55 7.53 13.44 4.84
CA THR A 55 7.93 14.23 6.03
C THR A 55 7.13 15.53 6.22
N TRP A 56 6.52 16.05 5.17
CA TRP A 56 5.66 17.23 5.18
C TRP A 56 4.17 16.91 5.35
N CYS A 57 3.81 15.62 5.39
CA CYS A 57 2.42 15.17 5.44
C CYS A 57 1.99 14.92 6.90
N VAL A 58 1.40 15.94 7.54
CA VAL A 58 0.96 15.84 8.93
C VAL A 58 -0.04 14.70 9.19
N PRO A 59 -1.09 14.47 8.36
CA PRO A 59 -1.99 13.34 8.59
C PRO A 59 -1.29 11.99 8.44
N CYS A 60 -0.28 11.87 7.55
CA CYS A 60 0.51 10.64 7.43
C CYS A 60 1.26 10.31 8.73
N LEU A 61 1.90 11.31 9.32
CA LEU A 61 2.63 11.13 10.57
C LEU A 61 1.70 10.70 11.71
N LYS A 62 0.50 11.30 11.77
CA LYS A 62 -0.52 10.91 12.76
C LYS A 62 -1.01 9.48 12.56
N GLU A 63 -1.20 9.04 11.30
CA GLU A 63 -1.57 7.65 11.00
C GLU A 63 -0.48 6.69 11.46
N LEU A 64 0.77 6.94 11.06
CA LEU A 64 1.90 6.09 11.40
C LEU A 64 2.15 6.05 12.92
N ASP A 65 2.05 7.17 13.62
CA ASP A 65 2.16 7.20 15.08
C ASP A 65 1.03 6.41 15.75
N ALA A 66 -0.23 6.58 15.30
CA ALA A 66 -1.37 5.86 15.86
C ALA A 66 -1.31 4.35 15.61
N ILE A 67 -0.79 3.92 14.45
CA ILE A 67 -0.55 2.50 14.20
C ILE A 67 0.58 1.99 15.09
N ASN A 68 1.67 2.75 15.25
CA ASN A 68 2.81 2.36 16.06
C ASN A 68 2.42 2.06 17.53
N ASP A 69 1.51 2.85 18.09
CA ASP A 69 1.03 2.68 19.46
C ASP A 69 0.36 1.31 19.72
N VAL A 70 -0.09 0.62 18.67
CA VAL A 70 -0.84 -0.65 18.73
C VAL A 70 -0.24 -1.74 17.84
N TYR A 71 0.91 -1.49 17.21
CA TYR A 71 1.46 -2.35 16.17
C TYR A 71 1.91 -3.72 16.71
N GLU A 72 2.51 -3.77 17.90
CA GLU A 72 2.94 -5.01 18.55
C GLU A 72 1.74 -5.94 18.78
N ASP A 73 0.63 -5.42 19.32
CA ASP A 73 -0.60 -6.19 19.53
C ASP A 73 -1.16 -6.73 18.20
N TRP A 74 -1.11 -5.90 17.13
CA TRP A 74 -1.59 -6.33 15.82
C TRP A 74 -0.72 -7.44 15.22
N GLN A 75 0.60 -7.35 15.39
CA GLN A 75 1.53 -8.40 14.95
C GLN A 75 1.28 -9.72 15.70
N GLU A 76 1.15 -9.67 17.01
CA GLU A 76 0.87 -10.85 17.83
C GLU A 76 -0.45 -11.54 17.43
N GLU A 77 -1.51 -10.76 17.18
CA GLU A 77 -2.82 -11.30 16.84
C GLU A 77 -2.95 -11.77 15.38
N THR A 78 -2.27 -11.13 14.43
CA THR A 78 -2.57 -11.29 13.01
C THR A 78 -1.37 -11.58 12.12
N ASN A 79 -0.15 -11.57 12.66
CA ASN A 79 1.10 -11.68 11.90
C ASN A 79 1.20 -10.62 10.79
N VAL A 80 0.63 -9.43 11.01
CA VAL A 80 0.69 -8.33 10.04
C VAL A 80 2.06 -7.67 10.04
N GLU A 81 2.53 -7.24 8.88
CA GLU A 81 3.72 -6.41 8.74
C GLU A 81 3.36 -5.06 8.14
N LEU A 82 4.06 -4.00 8.56
CA LEU A 82 3.92 -2.65 8.01
C LEU A 82 5.20 -2.22 7.29
N ILE A 83 5.01 -1.71 6.09
CA ILE A 83 6.05 -1.07 5.28
C ILE A 83 5.61 0.38 5.04
N ALA A 84 6.26 1.33 5.69
CA ALA A 84 6.03 2.75 5.46
C ALA A 84 6.97 3.26 4.36
N ILE A 85 6.40 3.73 3.25
CA ILE A 85 7.15 4.11 2.06
C ILE A 85 7.08 5.63 1.89
N SER A 86 8.22 6.30 2.12
CA SER A 86 8.31 7.75 1.91
C SER A 86 8.37 8.10 0.44
N ILE A 87 7.55 9.07 0.02
CA ILE A 87 7.59 9.70 -1.31
C ILE A 87 8.43 10.99 -1.33
N ASP A 88 9.20 11.25 -0.28
CA ASP A 88 10.17 12.35 -0.27
C ASP A 88 11.24 12.12 -1.34
N ASP A 89 11.56 13.19 -2.08
CA ASP A 89 12.58 13.14 -3.12
C ASP A 89 14.02 13.16 -2.55
N SER A 90 15.00 13.03 -3.44
CA SER A 90 16.42 13.01 -3.06
C SER A 90 16.88 14.25 -2.27
N ARG A 91 16.20 15.42 -2.43
CA ARG A 91 16.51 16.66 -1.72
C ARG A 91 16.08 16.63 -0.27
N THR A 92 15.02 15.88 0.03
CA THR A 92 14.41 15.78 1.38
C THR A 92 14.80 14.51 2.12
N LEU A 93 15.54 13.60 1.51
CA LEU A 93 15.96 12.32 2.09
C LEU A 93 16.62 12.45 3.48
N ARG A 94 17.39 13.51 3.71
CA ARG A 94 18.00 13.76 5.05
C ARG A 94 16.94 13.99 6.12
N ARG A 95 15.81 14.60 5.76
CA ARG A 95 14.68 14.81 6.68
C ARG A 95 14.04 13.48 7.04
N VAL A 96 13.87 12.58 6.07
CA VAL A 96 13.33 11.23 6.32
C VAL A 96 14.20 10.51 7.34
N LYS A 97 15.52 10.43 7.11
CA LYS A 97 16.46 9.79 8.04
C LYS A 97 16.41 10.40 9.45
N SER A 98 16.41 11.74 9.54
CA SER A 98 16.36 12.44 10.82
C SER A 98 15.04 12.18 11.56
N MET A 99 13.92 12.17 10.82
CA MET A 99 12.60 11.93 11.40
C MET A 99 12.44 10.50 11.89
N VAL A 100 12.80 9.51 11.08
CA VAL A 100 12.74 8.09 11.45
C VAL A 100 13.61 7.79 12.66
N ASN A 101 14.81 8.35 12.73
CA ASN A 101 15.68 8.19 13.91
C ASN A 101 15.12 8.82 15.20
N GLY A 102 14.19 9.75 15.09
CA GLY A 102 13.53 10.39 16.23
C GLY A 102 12.16 9.77 16.58
N LYS A 103 11.75 8.76 15.83
CA LYS A 103 10.51 8.01 16.04
C LYS A 103 10.87 6.59 16.49
N ASP A 104 10.18 6.07 17.45
CA ASP A 104 10.30 4.67 17.89
C ASP A 104 9.40 3.77 17.00
N TRP A 105 9.49 3.94 15.68
CA TRP A 105 8.74 3.13 14.73
C TRP A 105 9.43 1.79 14.50
N ASP A 106 8.75 0.71 14.85
CA ASP A 106 9.27 -0.66 14.77
C ASP A 106 8.80 -1.40 13.51
N TYR A 107 8.80 -0.70 12.39
CA TYR A 107 8.41 -1.26 11.08
C TYR A 107 9.36 -0.84 9.96
N THR A 108 9.27 -1.53 8.83
CA THR A 108 10.16 -1.31 7.69
C THR A 108 9.90 0.06 7.03
N ILE A 109 10.98 0.84 6.85
CA ILE A 109 10.93 2.11 6.13
C ILE A 109 11.63 1.97 4.78
N LEU A 110 10.92 2.27 3.69
CA LEU A 110 11.46 2.33 2.33
C LEU A 110 11.23 3.72 1.72
N LEU A 111 11.92 3.98 0.62
CA LEU A 111 11.97 5.27 -0.04
C LEU A 111 11.60 5.10 -1.52
N ASP A 112 10.58 5.83 -1.97
CA ASP A 112 10.14 5.95 -3.37
C ASP A 112 10.59 7.32 -3.93
N THR A 113 11.91 7.54 -3.95
CA THR A 113 12.52 8.83 -4.29
C THR A 113 12.19 9.33 -5.69
N ASN A 114 11.84 8.42 -6.61
CA ASN A 114 11.43 8.72 -7.98
C ASN A 114 9.91 8.71 -8.16
N THR A 115 9.15 8.45 -7.10
CA THR A 115 7.68 8.32 -7.13
C THR A 115 7.19 7.23 -8.09
N ASP A 116 7.97 6.16 -8.29
CA ASP A 116 7.63 5.06 -9.19
C ASP A 116 6.43 4.27 -8.68
N LEU A 117 6.43 3.91 -7.38
CA LEU A 117 5.31 3.23 -6.75
C LEU A 117 4.08 4.14 -6.68
N LYS A 118 4.26 5.40 -6.26
CA LYS A 118 3.17 6.37 -6.20
C LYS A 118 2.45 6.49 -7.54
N ARG A 119 3.21 6.56 -8.66
CA ARG A 119 2.63 6.60 -10.01
C ARG A 119 1.95 5.30 -10.40
N ALA A 120 2.59 4.16 -10.11
CA ALA A 120 2.03 2.84 -10.44
C ALA A 120 0.70 2.58 -9.72
N LEU A 121 0.54 3.10 -8.50
CA LEU A 121 -0.70 3.04 -7.72
C LEU A 121 -1.71 4.14 -8.08
N ASN A 122 -1.39 5.05 -9.01
CA ASN A 122 -2.20 6.24 -9.32
C ASN A 122 -2.54 7.08 -8.08
N ALA A 123 -1.66 7.08 -7.08
CA ALA A 123 -1.87 7.80 -5.82
C ALA A 123 -1.84 9.31 -6.04
N SER A 124 -3.00 9.96 -5.95
CA SER A 124 -3.13 11.42 -6.11
C SER A 124 -2.61 12.20 -4.91
N SER A 125 -2.77 11.66 -3.71
CA SER A 125 -2.39 12.26 -2.43
C SER A 125 -1.81 11.22 -1.48
N VAL A 126 -1.25 11.70 -0.35
CA VAL A 126 -0.84 10.90 0.80
C VAL A 126 -1.57 11.42 2.05
N PRO A 127 -1.81 10.57 3.06
CA PRO A 127 -1.51 9.16 3.10
C PRO A 127 -2.37 8.35 2.12
N LEU A 128 -1.75 7.33 1.53
CA LEU A 128 -2.44 6.24 0.86
C LEU A 128 -2.01 4.95 1.55
N THR A 129 -2.97 4.25 2.13
CA THR A 129 -2.71 2.99 2.83
C THR A 129 -3.41 1.84 2.13
N ILE A 130 -2.66 0.81 1.77
CA ILE A 130 -3.15 -0.40 1.12
C ILE A 130 -2.84 -1.62 1.96
N LEU A 131 -3.72 -2.63 1.90
CA LEU A 131 -3.44 -3.98 2.41
C LEU A 131 -3.11 -4.90 1.25
N VAL A 132 -2.03 -5.63 1.40
CA VAL A 132 -1.52 -6.59 0.43
C VAL A 132 -1.54 -7.99 1.02
N LYS A 133 -2.09 -8.95 0.27
CA LYS A 133 -2.04 -10.39 0.57
C LYS A 133 -1.71 -11.14 -0.72
N ASP A 134 -0.76 -12.07 -0.68
CA ASP A 134 -0.31 -12.83 -1.86
C ASP A 134 0.08 -11.95 -3.06
N ASN A 135 0.77 -10.83 -2.79
CA ASN A 135 1.14 -9.82 -3.78
C ASN A 135 -0.05 -9.16 -4.51
N LYS A 136 -1.24 -9.20 -3.93
CA LYS A 136 -2.44 -8.52 -4.44
C LYS A 136 -2.91 -7.46 -3.48
N ILE A 137 -3.32 -6.32 -4.02
CA ILE A 137 -3.96 -5.26 -3.25
C ILE A 137 -5.39 -5.70 -2.97
N VAL A 138 -5.72 -5.89 -1.70
CA VAL A 138 -7.02 -6.40 -1.24
C VAL A 138 -7.88 -5.34 -0.53
N TYR A 139 -7.27 -4.22 -0.19
CA TYR A 139 -7.94 -3.06 0.41
C TYR A 139 -7.11 -1.80 0.18
N GLU A 140 -7.79 -0.65 0.06
CA GLU A 140 -7.16 0.66 -0.11
C GLU A 140 -8.01 1.73 0.58
N HIS A 141 -7.34 2.68 1.24
CA HIS A 141 -7.96 3.94 1.63
C HIS A 141 -6.98 5.11 1.52
N SER A 142 -7.52 6.31 1.34
CA SER A 142 -6.75 7.55 1.23
C SER A 142 -7.16 8.52 2.32
N GLY A 143 -6.17 9.22 2.86
CA GLY A 143 -6.36 10.17 3.95
C GLY A 143 -6.41 9.48 5.31
N TYR A 144 -6.27 10.28 6.38
CA TYR A 144 -6.33 9.81 7.75
C TYR A 144 -7.13 10.78 8.63
N SER A 145 -7.97 10.21 9.47
CA SER A 145 -8.60 10.88 10.61
C SER A 145 -8.45 9.99 11.86
N PRO A 146 -8.32 10.58 13.05
CA PRO A 146 -8.18 9.81 14.29
C PRO A 146 -9.27 8.74 14.43
N GLY A 147 -8.86 7.49 14.69
CA GLY A 147 -9.75 6.33 14.77
C GLY A 147 -9.82 5.50 13.48
N ALA A 148 -9.31 5.99 12.34
CA ALA A 148 -9.29 5.24 11.09
C ALA A 148 -8.42 3.96 11.18
N GLU A 149 -7.41 3.96 12.04
CA GLU A 149 -6.59 2.78 12.35
C GLU A 149 -7.41 1.61 12.90
N LEU A 150 -8.51 1.86 13.60
CA LEU A 150 -9.38 0.79 14.11
C LEU A 150 -10.13 0.07 12.99
N GLU A 151 -10.58 0.80 11.96
CA GLU A 151 -11.20 0.20 10.79
C GLU A 151 -10.18 -0.57 9.95
N LEU A 152 -8.95 -0.05 9.83
CA LEU A 152 -7.84 -0.74 9.18
C LEU A 152 -7.57 -2.08 9.88
N TYR A 153 -7.48 -2.07 11.21
CA TYR A 153 -7.28 -3.28 12.00
C TYR A 153 -8.40 -4.32 11.82
N LYS A 154 -9.64 -3.86 11.77
CA LYS A 154 -10.77 -4.75 11.49
C LYS A 154 -10.60 -5.46 10.15
N LYS A 155 -10.16 -4.73 9.12
CA LYS A 155 -9.88 -5.32 7.79
C LYS A 155 -8.72 -6.31 7.84
N ILE A 156 -7.66 -6.00 8.56
CA ILE A 156 -6.53 -6.93 8.76
C ILE A 156 -7.03 -8.23 9.39
N LYS A 157 -7.82 -8.18 10.47
CA LYS A 157 -8.39 -9.39 11.11
C LYS A 157 -9.33 -10.20 10.20
N GLU A 158 -10.07 -9.55 9.33
CA GLU A 158 -10.90 -10.23 8.32
C GLU A 158 -10.05 -11.02 7.31
N LEU A 159 -8.88 -10.47 6.94
CA LEU A 159 -7.98 -11.05 5.95
C LEU A 159 -7.01 -12.09 6.53
N SER A 160 -6.77 -12.08 7.84
CA SER A 160 -5.84 -12.99 8.54
C SER A 160 -6.48 -14.32 8.97
N LYS A 161 -7.75 -14.50 8.67
CA LYS A 161 -8.48 -15.77 8.87
C LYS A 161 -8.26 -16.68 7.68
#